data_bd36255dfac3cbb974ce3d27058481b9
#
_entry.id   bd36255dfac3cbb974ce3d27058481b9
#
_cell.length_a   1.000
_cell.length_b   1.000
_cell.length_c   1.000
_cell.angle_alpha   90.00
_cell.angle_beta   90.00
_cell.angle_gamma   90.00
#
_symmetry.space_group_name_H-M   'P 1'
#
loop_
_entity.id
_entity.type
_entity.pdbx_description
1 polymer ?
#
loop_
_entity_poly.entity_id
_entity_poly.type
_entity_poly.pdbx_seq_one_letter_code
_entity_poly.pdbx_strand_id
1 'polypeptide(L)'
;MMDTLEKVSNLTVIKRNGKKVDFDGAKIALAIKKGFDHVTVTNGDDEEKKYTEKDIQIVYKEVISRMEHDFKDQEKIKIEQIQDLIEEALKKKGYDDVYEHFSEYRERRNQSRLLFSEEKKLHKFLKTIEGLGLKSANEDNNKRENANVDGDTAMGTMLQYGSTVSKEFAKSYLMKPRFSEAHDSGAIHIHDMDFLPMGTTTCMQIELDRLFKNGFSTGHGHLREPQDIISYSALAAIAVQSNQNDQHGGQSIPAFDFYLAPGVLKTFKKQYKQQIYDLLDYEDMLSFINMDKLAKEIDKLNSIELDATIFDSYCKESEILKQGFHKAYEKALAKTNRATYQAMEAFV
;
A
#
# COMPACT_ATOMS: atom_id res chain seq x y z
N MET A 1 37.60 14.99 32.66
CA MET A 1 36.46 14.91 31.74
C MET A 1 35.89 16.30 31.31
N MET A 2 36.06 17.34 32.12
CA MET A 2 35.68 18.72 31.74
C MET A 2 36.72 19.40 30.82
N ASP A 3 38.01 19.13 30.98
CA ASP A 3 39.11 19.72 30.17
C ASP A 3 39.09 19.27 28.68
N THR A 4 38.54 18.11 28.40
CA THR A 4 38.53 17.50 27.05
C THR A 4 37.49 18.15 26.12
N LEU A 5 36.38 18.62 26.65
CA LEU A 5 35.33 19.29 25.89
C LEU A 5 35.64 20.76 25.55
N GLU A 6 36.49 21.43 26.36
CA GLU A 6 36.81 22.85 26.14
C GLU A 6 37.67 23.11 24.89
N LYS A 7 38.52 22.15 24.48
CA LYS A 7 39.40 22.34 23.31
C LYS A 7 38.69 22.19 21.97
N VAL A 8 37.70 21.29 21.91
CA VAL A 8 36.90 21.05 20.67
C VAL A 8 35.78 22.07 20.54
N SER A 9 35.33 22.66 21.69
CA SER A 9 34.24 23.66 21.67
C SER A 9 34.57 24.95 20.91
N ASN A 10 35.85 25.24 20.73
CA ASN A 10 36.30 26.44 20.01
C ASN A 10 36.42 26.26 18.48
N LEU A 11 36.18 25.04 17.97
CA LEU A 11 36.26 24.78 16.53
C LEU A 11 35.06 25.39 15.79
N THR A 12 35.34 26.02 14.69
CA THR A 12 34.30 26.46 13.71
C THR A 12 34.07 25.38 12.69
N VAL A 13 32.84 24.89 12.60
CA VAL A 13 32.44 23.89 11.58
C VAL A 13 32.00 24.59 10.30
N ILE A 14 32.68 24.27 9.20
CA ILE A 14 32.30 24.72 7.86
C ILE A 14 31.28 23.72 7.29
N LYS A 15 30.05 24.17 7.14
CA LYS A 15 29.01 23.40 6.47
C LYS A 15 29.30 23.30 4.98
N ARG A 16 28.69 22.34 4.30
CA ARG A 16 28.84 22.10 2.86
C ARG A 16 28.46 23.28 1.97
N ASN A 17 27.52 24.13 2.43
CA ASN A 17 27.16 25.38 1.75
C ASN A 17 28.09 26.57 2.07
N GLY A 18 29.25 26.32 2.65
CA GLY A 18 30.22 27.33 3.06
C GLY A 18 29.88 28.11 4.34
N LYS A 19 28.69 27.92 4.92
CA LYS A 19 28.29 28.59 6.15
C LYS A 19 29.12 28.09 7.33
N LYS A 20 29.69 29.02 8.10
CA LYS A 20 30.44 28.75 9.32
C LYS A 20 29.46 28.72 10.51
N VAL A 21 29.59 27.74 11.37
CA VAL A 21 28.81 27.59 12.60
C VAL A 21 29.74 27.11 13.73
N ASP A 22 29.40 27.42 14.96
CA ASP A 22 30.15 26.93 16.12
C ASP A 22 29.97 25.40 16.22
N PHE A 23 30.97 24.76 16.80
CA PHE A 23 30.97 23.34 17.07
C PHE A 23 29.82 22.99 18.04
N ASP A 24 29.10 21.92 17.72
CA ASP A 24 27.99 21.42 18.53
C ASP A 24 28.04 19.90 18.60
N GLY A 25 28.61 19.41 19.72
CA GLY A 25 28.74 17.96 19.95
C GLY A 25 27.42 17.19 19.99
N ALA A 26 26.32 17.85 20.36
CA ALA A 26 25.01 17.22 20.38
C ALA A 26 24.54 16.81 18.98
N LYS A 27 24.95 17.55 17.93
CA LYS A 27 24.63 17.21 16.54
C LYS A 27 25.40 15.99 16.06
N ILE A 28 26.63 15.80 16.54
CA ILE A 28 27.42 14.59 16.25
C ILE A 28 26.79 13.39 16.95
N ALA A 29 26.45 13.52 18.23
CA ALA A 29 25.78 12.46 18.99
C ALA A 29 24.44 12.06 18.32
N LEU A 30 23.65 13.03 17.87
CA LEU A 30 22.39 12.78 17.16
C LEU A 30 22.60 12.10 15.80
N ALA A 31 23.67 12.45 15.07
CA ALA A 31 23.98 11.82 13.80
C ALA A 31 24.39 10.34 13.98
N ILE A 32 25.22 10.06 14.99
CA ILE A 32 25.59 8.69 15.37
C ILE A 32 24.36 7.91 15.80
N LYS A 33 23.54 8.47 16.70
CA LYS A 33 22.30 7.83 17.17
C LYS A 33 21.39 7.43 16.03
N LYS A 34 21.17 8.30 15.05
CA LYS A 34 20.36 7.97 13.86
C LYS A 34 20.93 6.79 13.07
N GLY A 35 22.25 6.63 12.98
CA GLY A 35 22.85 5.45 12.36
C GLY A 35 22.49 4.17 13.11
N PHE A 36 22.58 4.17 14.42
CA PHE A 36 22.25 3.03 15.28
C PHE A 36 20.75 2.71 15.33
N ASP A 37 19.89 3.74 15.33
CA ASP A 37 18.42 3.59 15.40
C ASP A 37 17.83 2.86 14.19
N HIS A 38 18.55 2.78 13.08
CA HIS A 38 18.13 2.09 11.87
C HIS A 38 18.57 0.62 11.78
N VAL A 39 19.36 0.14 12.75
CA VAL A 39 19.78 -1.26 12.78
C VAL A 39 18.96 -2.00 13.84
N THR A 40 18.03 -2.84 13.37
CA THR A 40 17.13 -3.63 14.20
C THR A 40 17.42 -5.11 14.07
N VAL A 41 16.99 -5.91 15.05
CA VAL A 41 16.99 -7.37 15.00
C VAL A 41 15.53 -7.81 15.11
N THR A 42 15.12 -8.70 14.24
CA THR A 42 13.77 -9.28 14.25
C THR A 42 13.71 -10.45 15.21
N ASN A 43 12.91 -10.35 16.29
CA ASN A 43 12.61 -11.41 17.23
C ASN A 43 11.13 -11.77 17.09
N GLY A 44 10.82 -12.80 16.26
CA GLY A 44 9.45 -13.15 15.94
C GLY A 44 8.77 -12.07 15.10
N ASP A 45 7.65 -11.52 15.58
CA ASP A 45 6.90 -10.45 14.92
C ASP A 45 7.31 -9.03 15.38
N ASP A 46 8.26 -8.91 16.34
CA ASP A 46 8.71 -7.64 16.89
C ASP A 46 10.10 -7.27 16.36
N GLU A 47 10.28 -5.99 16.02
CA GLU A 47 11.58 -5.39 15.70
C GLU A 47 12.15 -4.71 16.94
N GLU A 48 13.30 -5.20 17.43
CA GLU A 48 14.00 -4.59 18.55
C GLU A 48 15.29 -3.91 18.08
N LYS A 49 15.68 -2.83 18.78
CA LYS A 49 16.95 -2.16 18.52
C LYS A 49 18.13 -3.07 18.91
N LYS A 50 19.02 -3.31 17.94
CA LYS A 50 20.20 -4.16 18.14
C LYS A 50 21.21 -3.58 19.14
N TYR A 51 21.27 -2.24 19.26
CA TYR A 51 22.28 -1.52 20.04
C TYR A 51 21.66 -0.59 21.07
N THR A 52 22.44 -0.28 22.09
CA THR A 52 22.04 0.53 23.25
C THR A 52 22.65 1.93 23.22
N GLU A 53 22.21 2.81 24.10
CA GLU A 53 22.82 4.14 24.31
C GLU A 53 24.30 4.08 24.68
N LYS A 54 24.79 2.98 25.29
CA LYS A 54 26.20 2.79 25.62
C LYS A 54 27.05 2.66 24.35
N ASP A 55 26.55 1.98 23.34
CA ASP A 55 27.25 1.78 22.08
C ASP A 55 27.41 3.12 21.34
N ILE A 56 26.36 3.94 21.33
CA ILE A 56 26.39 5.30 20.80
C ILE A 56 27.45 6.16 21.51
N GLN A 57 27.53 6.07 22.84
CA GLN A 57 28.52 6.80 23.65
C GLN A 57 29.95 6.35 23.38
N ILE A 58 30.19 5.07 23.13
CA ILE A 58 31.52 4.53 22.78
C ILE A 58 32.02 5.15 21.47
N VAL A 59 31.17 5.17 20.42
CA VAL A 59 31.52 5.77 19.13
C VAL A 59 31.70 7.29 19.28
N TYR A 60 30.80 7.96 19.99
CA TYR A 60 30.89 9.40 20.21
C TYR A 60 32.22 9.80 20.90
N LYS A 61 32.62 9.09 21.96
CA LYS A 61 33.90 9.35 22.66
C LYS A 61 35.09 9.13 21.74
N GLU A 62 35.09 8.10 20.91
CA GLU A 62 36.16 7.85 19.93
C GLU A 62 36.26 8.98 18.91
N VAL A 63 35.14 9.47 18.40
CA VAL A 63 35.09 10.60 17.44
C VAL A 63 35.65 11.87 18.07
N ILE A 64 35.22 12.22 19.30
CA ILE A 64 35.69 13.43 19.99
C ILE A 64 37.20 13.33 20.30
N SER A 65 37.68 12.18 20.79
CA SER A 65 39.11 11.96 21.08
C SER A 65 39.97 12.10 19.81
N ARG A 66 39.51 11.60 18.67
CA ARG A 66 40.21 11.79 17.40
C ARG A 66 40.17 13.23 16.92
N MET A 67 39.04 13.90 17.07
CA MET A 67 38.95 15.32 16.72
C MET A 67 39.94 16.15 17.53
N GLU A 68 40.12 15.88 18.82
CA GLU A 68 41.11 16.56 19.65
C GLU A 68 42.54 16.29 19.20
N HIS A 69 42.84 15.08 18.80
CA HIS A 69 44.18 14.71 18.34
C HIS A 69 44.49 15.26 16.95
N ASP A 70 43.61 15.06 15.97
CA ASP A 70 43.89 15.30 14.57
C ASP A 70 43.69 16.77 14.16
N PHE A 71 42.86 17.53 14.91
CA PHE A 71 42.58 18.95 14.66
C PHE A 71 43.03 19.90 15.78
N LYS A 72 44.00 19.46 16.59
CA LYS A 72 44.51 20.19 17.75
C LYS A 72 44.93 21.64 17.43
N ASP A 73 45.55 21.84 16.26
CA ASP A 73 46.14 23.12 15.83
C ASP A 73 45.26 23.81 14.73
N GLN A 74 44.01 23.35 14.54
CA GLN A 74 43.10 23.91 13.56
C GLN A 74 41.97 24.70 14.23
N GLU A 75 41.64 25.84 13.66
CA GLU A 75 40.49 26.63 14.09
C GLU A 75 39.17 26.21 13.37
N LYS A 76 39.29 25.49 12.27
CA LYS A 76 38.17 25.18 11.40
C LYS A 76 38.21 23.73 10.94
N ILE A 77 37.05 23.06 10.92
CA ILE A 77 36.87 21.70 10.42
C ILE A 77 35.70 21.65 9.44
N LYS A 78 35.85 20.88 8.38
CA LYS A 78 34.72 20.63 7.45
C LYS A 78 33.80 19.55 7.98
N ILE A 79 32.49 19.66 7.70
CA ILE A 79 31.51 18.67 8.13
C ILE A 79 31.80 17.27 7.54
N GLU A 80 32.43 17.20 6.36
CA GLU A 80 32.87 15.96 5.73
C GLU A 80 33.90 15.23 6.58
N GLN A 81 34.91 15.96 7.11
CA GLN A 81 35.95 15.39 7.98
C GLN A 81 35.34 14.80 9.27
N ILE A 82 34.33 15.45 9.84
CA ILE A 82 33.61 14.91 10.98
C ILE A 82 32.89 13.60 10.61
N GLN A 83 32.30 13.53 9.43
CA GLN A 83 31.62 12.31 8.97
C GLN A 83 32.60 11.17 8.67
N ASP A 84 33.79 11.48 8.13
CA ASP A 84 34.87 10.51 7.93
C ASP A 84 35.32 9.92 9.26
N LEU A 85 35.49 10.76 10.32
CA LEU A 85 35.80 10.29 11.65
C LEU A 85 34.73 9.40 12.26
N ILE A 86 33.44 9.67 12.00
CA ILE A 86 32.35 8.80 12.45
C ILE A 86 32.42 7.42 11.77
N GLU A 87 32.61 7.38 10.45
CA GLU A 87 32.75 6.14 9.70
C GLU A 87 33.95 5.30 10.16
N GLU A 88 35.11 5.94 10.38
CA GLU A 88 36.30 5.28 10.92
C GLU A 88 36.11 4.77 12.34
N ALA A 89 35.41 5.53 13.19
CA ALA A 89 35.15 5.12 14.58
C ALA A 89 34.18 3.91 14.61
N LEU A 90 33.17 3.89 13.75
CA LEU A 90 32.25 2.75 13.62
C LEU A 90 32.99 1.48 13.21
N LYS A 91 33.84 1.54 12.17
CA LYS A 91 34.68 0.41 11.74
C LYS A 91 35.65 -0.05 12.84
N LYS A 92 36.37 0.88 13.45
CA LYS A 92 37.34 0.55 14.49
C LYS A 92 36.70 -0.13 15.70
N LYS A 93 35.46 0.19 16.03
CA LYS A 93 34.72 -0.39 17.15
C LYS A 93 33.91 -1.64 16.75
N GLY A 94 33.95 -2.09 15.48
CA GLY A 94 33.30 -3.30 15.02
C GLY A 94 31.78 -3.18 14.79
N TYR A 95 31.28 -1.97 14.57
CA TYR A 95 29.88 -1.72 14.22
C TYR A 95 29.70 -1.67 12.69
N ASP A 96 30.02 -2.77 12.01
CA ASP A 96 30.08 -2.83 10.54
C ASP A 96 28.73 -2.60 9.88
N ASP A 97 27.66 -3.13 10.44
CA ASP A 97 26.29 -2.93 9.96
C ASP A 97 25.80 -1.47 10.10
N VAL A 98 26.15 -0.83 11.23
CA VAL A 98 25.86 0.60 11.42
C VAL A 98 26.70 1.45 10.47
N TYR A 99 27.96 1.05 10.25
CA TYR A 99 28.84 1.69 9.27
C TYR A 99 28.28 1.63 7.87
N GLU A 100 27.86 0.44 7.41
CA GLU A 100 27.27 0.26 6.08
C GLU A 100 26.06 1.17 5.89
N HIS A 101 25.14 1.17 6.86
CA HIS A 101 23.95 1.99 6.81
C HIS A 101 24.27 3.50 6.82
N PHE A 102 25.19 3.93 7.67
CA PHE A 102 25.60 5.33 7.76
C PHE A 102 26.29 5.81 6.46
N SER A 103 27.19 4.99 5.92
CA SER A 103 27.90 5.27 4.67
C SER A 103 26.94 5.33 3.47
N GLU A 104 26.01 4.38 3.37
CA GLU A 104 24.96 4.40 2.33
C GLU A 104 24.05 5.63 2.41
N TYR A 105 23.64 6.01 3.63
CA TYR A 105 22.85 7.22 3.82
C TYR A 105 23.64 8.47 3.41
N ARG A 106 24.92 8.54 3.79
CA ARG A 106 25.82 9.65 3.40
C ARG A 106 25.97 9.74 1.89
N GLU A 107 26.20 8.62 1.22
CA GLU A 107 26.34 8.58 -0.22
C GLU A 107 25.07 8.99 -0.95
N ARG A 108 23.91 8.46 -0.54
CA ARG A 108 22.60 8.90 -1.05
C ARG A 108 22.38 10.41 -0.91
N ARG A 109 22.74 10.97 0.26
CA ARG A 109 22.65 12.42 0.50
C ARG A 109 23.60 13.23 -0.36
N ASN A 110 24.78 12.71 -0.63
CA ASN A 110 25.75 13.36 -1.51
C ASN A 110 25.26 13.35 -2.96
N GLN A 111 24.76 12.24 -3.46
CA GLN A 111 24.19 12.13 -4.79
C GLN A 111 22.99 13.07 -5.00
N SER A 112 22.07 13.10 -4.01
CA SER A 112 20.95 14.05 -4.04
C SER A 112 21.42 15.51 -4.18
N ARG A 113 22.50 15.87 -3.45
CA ARG A 113 23.04 17.24 -3.53
C ARG A 113 23.76 17.52 -4.84
N LEU A 114 24.47 16.52 -5.39
CA LEU A 114 25.11 16.66 -6.68
C LEU A 114 24.08 16.89 -7.80
N LEU A 115 22.91 16.24 -7.68
CA LEU A 115 21.81 16.46 -8.60
C LEU A 115 21.32 17.93 -8.58
N PHE A 116 21.28 18.54 -7.39
CA PHE A 116 20.74 19.90 -7.20
C PHE A 116 21.79 21.01 -7.09
N SER A 117 23.08 20.68 -6.90
CA SER A 117 24.15 21.65 -6.67
C SER A 117 25.11 21.85 -7.84
N GLU A 118 25.16 20.92 -8.77
CA GLU A 118 25.99 21.09 -9.97
C GLU A 118 25.16 21.65 -11.12
N GLU A 119 25.59 22.74 -11.66
CA GLU A 119 24.97 23.48 -12.76
C GLU A 119 24.61 22.57 -13.96
N LYS A 120 25.43 21.57 -14.25
CA LYS A 120 25.18 20.61 -15.33
C LYS A 120 24.03 19.60 -15.01
N LYS A 121 23.90 19.19 -13.76
CA LYS A 121 22.87 18.22 -13.35
C LYS A 121 21.54 18.91 -13.10
N LEU A 122 21.56 20.11 -12.52
CA LEU A 122 20.39 20.99 -12.47
C LEU A 122 19.89 21.29 -13.87
N HIS A 123 20.83 21.58 -14.82
CA HIS A 123 20.48 21.82 -16.21
C HIS A 123 19.86 20.57 -16.88
N LYS A 124 20.35 19.36 -16.59
CA LYS A 124 19.75 18.10 -17.05
C LYS A 124 18.34 17.91 -16.52
N PHE A 125 18.14 18.18 -15.23
CA PHE A 125 16.83 18.11 -14.56
C PHE A 125 15.86 19.13 -15.15
N LEU A 126 16.28 20.38 -15.29
CA LEU A 126 15.49 21.45 -15.92
C LEU A 126 15.19 21.13 -17.39
N LYS A 127 16.14 20.59 -18.15
CA LYS A 127 15.92 20.13 -19.53
C LYS A 127 14.89 18.98 -19.61
N THR A 128 14.86 18.10 -18.61
CA THR A 128 13.84 17.05 -18.53
C THR A 128 12.45 17.67 -18.31
N ILE A 129 12.35 18.67 -17.44
CA ILE A 129 11.11 19.43 -17.19
C ILE A 129 10.70 20.25 -18.43
N GLU A 130 11.66 20.93 -19.04
CA GLU A 130 11.44 21.66 -20.29
C GLU A 130 10.96 20.74 -21.42
N GLY A 131 11.57 19.55 -21.54
CA GLY A 131 11.18 18.54 -22.51
C GLY A 131 9.75 17.99 -22.29
N LEU A 132 9.24 18.01 -21.07
CA LEU A 132 7.84 17.66 -20.77
C LEU A 132 6.88 18.77 -21.22
N GLY A 133 7.27 20.04 -21.09
CA GLY A 133 6.46 21.18 -21.53
C GLY A 133 6.49 21.41 -23.05
N LEU A 134 7.51 20.92 -23.72
CA LEU A 134 7.71 21.10 -25.19
C LEU A 134 7.27 19.88 -26.01
N LYS A 135 7.02 18.73 -25.40
CA LYS A 135 6.40 17.60 -26.08
C LYS A 135 4.94 17.94 -26.33
N SER A 136 4.74 18.55 -27.50
CA SER A 136 3.41 18.67 -28.06
C SER A 136 2.74 17.29 -28.06
N ALA A 137 1.51 17.27 -27.65
CA ALA A 137 0.61 16.14 -27.55
C ALA A 137 0.50 15.24 -28.81
N ASN A 138 1.12 15.62 -29.89
CA ASN A 138 0.95 15.00 -31.20
C ASN A 138 1.92 13.84 -31.53
N GLU A 139 2.87 13.50 -30.66
CA GLU A 139 3.90 12.54 -31.10
C GLU A 139 3.66 11.09 -30.67
N ASP A 140 2.76 10.78 -29.75
CA ASP A 140 2.51 9.39 -29.42
C ASP A 140 1.14 9.15 -28.73
N ASN A 141 0.11 8.91 -29.52
CA ASN A 141 -1.23 8.52 -29.07
C ASN A 141 -1.26 7.21 -28.25
N ASN A 142 -0.10 6.53 -28.09
CA ASN A 142 0.02 5.26 -27.38
C ASN A 142 0.68 5.38 -25.99
N LYS A 143 1.19 6.53 -25.62
CA LYS A 143 1.77 6.75 -24.29
C LYS A 143 0.73 7.23 -23.30
N ARG A 144 -0.07 6.29 -22.83
CA ARG A 144 -0.91 6.50 -21.66
C ARG A 144 -0.03 6.21 -20.42
N GLU A 145 0.19 7.20 -19.57
CA GLU A 145 0.87 7.03 -18.29
C GLU A 145 0.04 6.18 -17.31
N ASN A 146 -1.27 6.16 -17.50
CA ASN A 146 -2.22 5.32 -16.78
C ASN A 146 -3.34 4.90 -17.74
N ALA A 147 -3.88 3.70 -17.59
CA ALA A 147 -4.97 3.19 -18.43
C ALA A 147 -6.21 4.11 -18.47
N ASN A 148 -6.40 4.96 -17.45
CA ASN A 148 -7.56 5.82 -17.26
C ASN A 148 -7.29 7.31 -17.49
N VAL A 149 -6.05 7.72 -17.78
CA VAL A 149 -5.68 9.14 -17.92
C VAL A 149 -4.96 9.36 -19.24
N ASP A 150 -5.55 10.21 -20.06
CA ASP A 150 -4.95 10.67 -21.31
C ASP A 150 -3.85 11.68 -21.00
N GLY A 151 -2.63 11.44 -21.52
CA GLY A 151 -1.47 12.30 -21.34
C GLY A 151 -1.64 13.72 -21.89
N ASP A 152 -2.59 13.91 -22.82
CA ASP A 152 -2.89 15.20 -23.44
C ASP A 152 -3.80 16.09 -22.59
N THR A 153 -4.31 15.58 -21.48
CA THR A 153 -5.12 16.36 -20.54
C THR A 153 -4.24 17.09 -19.52
N ALA A 154 -4.77 18.13 -18.88
CA ALA A 154 -4.09 18.83 -17.79
C ALA A 154 -3.69 17.89 -16.67
N MET A 155 -4.55 16.91 -16.35
CA MET A 155 -4.27 15.88 -15.35
C MET A 155 -3.16 14.92 -15.80
N GLY A 156 -3.19 14.48 -17.07
CA GLY A 156 -2.14 13.65 -17.65
C GLY A 156 -0.79 14.35 -17.67
N THR A 157 -0.75 15.63 -18.02
CA THR A 157 0.47 16.44 -17.96
C THR A 157 1.02 16.55 -16.52
N MET A 158 0.15 16.75 -15.53
CA MET A 158 0.56 16.79 -14.13
C MET A 158 1.09 15.44 -13.65
N LEU A 159 0.47 14.33 -14.07
CA LEU A 159 0.96 12.99 -13.76
C LEU A 159 2.31 12.71 -14.38
N GLN A 160 2.53 13.07 -15.65
CA GLN A 160 3.83 12.94 -16.32
C GLN A 160 4.92 13.75 -15.62
N TYR A 161 4.59 14.98 -15.23
CA TYR A 161 5.51 15.83 -14.46
C TYR A 161 5.86 15.17 -13.12
N GLY A 162 4.84 14.77 -12.36
CA GLY A 162 5.01 14.10 -11.06
C GLY A 162 5.80 12.80 -11.17
N SER A 163 5.45 11.95 -12.14
CA SER A 163 6.15 10.69 -12.42
C SER A 163 7.63 10.91 -12.73
N THR A 164 7.94 11.84 -13.64
CA THR A 164 9.34 12.13 -14.04
C THR A 164 10.17 12.62 -12.87
N VAL A 165 9.65 13.59 -12.11
CA VAL A 165 10.34 14.15 -10.93
C VAL A 165 10.54 13.08 -9.85
N SER A 166 9.53 12.27 -9.61
CA SER A 166 9.56 11.20 -8.62
C SER A 166 10.56 10.09 -9.00
N LYS A 167 10.60 9.66 -10.26
CA LYS A 167 11.60 8.71 -10.77
C LYS A 167 13.03 9.22 -10.58
N GLU A 168 13.31 10.47 -10.94
CA GLU A 168 14.64 11.04 -10.75
C GLU A 168 15.01 11.17 -9.26
N PHE A 169 14.04 11.49 -8.40
CA PHE A 169 14.24 11.48 -6.95
C PHE A 169 14.54 10.07 -6.41
N ALA A 170 13.78 9.06 -6.85
CA ALA A 170 14.01 7.68 -6.46
C ALA A 170 15.42 7.21 -6.83
N LYS A 171 15.85 7.45 -8.08
CA LYS A 171 17.18 7.10 -8.61
C LYS A 171 18.32 7.77 -7.84
N SER A 172 18.15 9.04 -7.50
CA SER A 172 19.23 9.85 -6.93
C SER A 172 19.32 9.78 -5.41
N TYR A 173 18.20 9.50 -4.73
CA TYR A 173 18.10 9.60 -3.28
C TYR A 173 17.77 8.28 -2.58
N LEU A 174 16.86 7.47 -3.13
CA LEU A 174 16.39 6.26 -2.46
C LEU A 174 17.17 5.01 -2.86
N MET A 175 17.63 4.95 -4.11
CA MET A 175 18.28 3.77 -4.66
C MET A 175 19.80 3.84 -4.53
N LYS A 176 20.43 2.67 -4.40
CA LYS A 176 21.89 2.57 -4.54
C LYS A 176 22.27 2.81 -6.02
N PRO A 177 23.37 3.52 -6.33
CA PRO A 177 23.77 3.84 -7.70
C PRO A 177 23.77 2.64 -8.64
N ARG A 178 24.30 1.51 -8.17
CA ARG A 178 24.37 0.25 -8.95
C ARG A 178 23.00 -0.22 -9.44
N PHE A 179 21.91 0.03 -8.68
CA PHE A 179 20.57 -0.36 -9.07
C PHE A 179 19.95 0.64 -10.05
N SER A 180 20.25 1.94 -9.87
CA SER A 180 19.87 2.96 -10.83
C SER A 180 20.55 2.74 -12.19
N GLU A 181 21.85 2.44 -12.19
CA GLU A 181 22.62 2.10 -13.40
C GLU A 181 22.10 0.81 -14.05
N ALA A 182 21.81 -0.21 -13.27
CA ALA A 182 21.25 -1.46 -13.79
C ALA A 182 19.86 -1.26 -14.40
N HIS A 183 19.03 -0.41 -13.83
CA HIS A 183 17.73 -0.04 -14.39
C HIS A 183 17.88 0.76 -15.68
N ASP A 184 18.74 1.78 -15.69
CA ASP A 184 18.97 2.64 -16.84
C ASP A 184 19.61 1.91 -18.03
N SER A 185 20.46 0.90 -17.74
CA SER A 185 21.05 0.03 -18.76
C SER A 185 20.12 -1.08 -19.25
N GLY A 186 18.95 -1.26 -18.62
CA GLY A 186 18.02 -2.34 -18.94
C GLY A 186 18.41 -3.72 -18.39
N ALA A 187 19.45 -3.81 -17.55
CA ALA A 187 19.83 -5.06 -16.90
C ALA A 187 18.78 -5.58 -15.91
N ILE A 188 18.05 -4.65 -15.27
CA ILE A 188 16.87 -4.92 -14.46
C ILE A 188 15.78 -3.88 -14.81
N HIS A 189 14.53 -4.23 -14.50
CA HIS A 189 13.41 -3.26 -14.55
C HIS A 189 12.81 -3.12 -13.15
N ILE A 190 12.77 -1.87 -12.65
CA ILE A 190 12.06 -1.55 -11.40
C ILE A 190 10.73 -0.95 -11.81
N HIS A 191 9.67 -1.70 -11.56
CA HIS A 191 8.30 -1.34 -11.90
C HIS A 191 7.80 -0.19 -11.02
N ASP A 192 7.00 0.71 -11.57
CA ASP A 192 6.36 1.84 -10.85
C ASP A 192 7.33 2.64 -9.96
N MET A 193 8.54 2.91 -10.46
CA MET A 193 9.59 3.59 -9.71
C MET A 193 9.19 5.00 -9.25
N ASP A 194 8.30 5.65 -9.95
CA ASP A 194 7.73 6.94 -9.62
C ASP A 194 6.87 6.91 -8.35
N PHE A 195 6.26 5.79 -8.03
CA PHE A 195 5.49 5.61 -6.80
C PHE A 195 6.34 5.14 -5.60
N LEU A 196 7.58 4.69 -5.84
CA LEU A 196 8.50 4.25 -4.79
C LEU A 196 8.74 5.31 -3.68
N PRO A 197 8.93 6.61 -3.99
CA PRO A 197 9.12 7.63 -2.95
C PRO A 197 7.93 7.84 -2.04
N MET A 198 6.74 7.52 -2.51
CA MET A 198 5.48 7.69 -1.77
C MET A 198 5.12 6.46 -0.92
N GLY A 199 5.78 5.32 -1.16
CA GLY A 199 5.48 4.06 -0.48
C GLY A 199 4.08 3.52 -0.84
N THR A 200 3.57 3.88 -2.01
CA THR A 200 2.25 3.48 -2.48
C THR A 200 2.24 2.01 -2.86
N THR A 201 1.21 1.29 -2.49
CA THR A 201 0.99 -0.08 -2.97
C THR A 201 0.75 -0.06 -4.49
N THR A 202 1.42 -0.94 -5.22
CA THR A 202 1.24 -1.12 -6.66
C THR A 202 0.67 -2.50 -6.93
N CYS A 203 -0.24 -2.64 -7.89
CA CYS A 203 -0.85 -3.91 -8.31
C CYS A 203 -1.22 -4.83 -7.15
N MET A 204 -2.51 -4.94 -6.83
CA MET A 204 -2.95 -5.77 -5.72
C MET A 204 -4.12 -6.67 -6.07
N GLN A 205 -4.29 -7.70 -5.24
CA GLN A 205 -5.46 -8.58 -5.26
C GLN A 205 -6.38 -8.24 -4.10
N ILE A 206 -7.68 -8.18 -4.38
CA ILE A 206 -8.71 -7.86 -3.40
C ILE A 206 -9.40 -9.16 -2.98
N GLU A 207 -9.31 -9.52 -1.70
CA GLU A 207 -9.98 -10.66 -1.10
C GLU A 207 -11.36 -10.23 -0.58
N LEU A 208 -12.40 -10.36 -1.42
CA LEU A 208 -13.76 -9.88 -1.10
C LEU A 208 -14.39 -10.62 0.08
N ASP A 209 -14.09 -11.90 0.29
CA ASP A 209 -14.63 -12.68 1.41
C ASP A 209 -14.26 -12.08 2.77
N ARG A 210 -13.02 -11.62 2.91
CA ARG A 210 -12.56 -10.94 4.14
C ARG A 210 -13.26 -9.61 4.35
N LEU A 211 -13.49 -8.85 3.28
CA LEU A 211 -14.19 -7.58 3.34
C LEU A 211 -15.68 -7.78 3.66
N PHE A 212 -16.31 -8.77 3.06
CA PHE A 212 -17.75 -9.00 3.20
C PHE A 212 -18.13 -9.63 4.52
N LYS A 213 -17.29 -10.47 5.10
CA LYS A 213 -17.59 -11.23 6.32
C LYS A 213 -17.98 -10.36 7.53
N ASN A 214 -17.31 -9.22 7.68
CA ASN A 214 -17.51 -8.31 8.81
C ASN A 214 -17.93 -6.90 8.35
N GLY A 215 -18.09 -6.70 7.04
CA GLY A 215 -18.16 -5.38 6.47
C GLY A 215 -16.81 -4.66 6.48
N PHE A 216 -16.75 -3.46 5.91
CA PHE A 216 -15.53 -2.67 5.83
C PHE A 216 -15.84 -1.18 5.83
N SER A 217 -14.80 -0.36 6.03
CA SER A 217 -14.90 1.09 5.97
C SER A 217 -13.97 1.63 4.88
N THR A 218 -14.47 2.60 4.11
CA THR A 218 -13.71 3.35 3.11
C THR A 218 -13.25 4.73 3.64
N GLY A 219 -13.32 4.95 4.96
CA GLY A 219 -13.05 6.24 5.57
C GLY A 219 -14.29 7.15 5.71
N HIS A 220 -15.40 6.82 5.03
CA HIS A 220 -16.64 7.62 5.00
C HIS A 220 -17.83 6.94 5.69
N GLY A 221 -17.58 5.93 6.50
CA GLY A 221 -18.59 5.15 7.19
C GLY A 221 -18.33 3.65 7.07
N HIS A 222 -19.15 2.85 7.78
CA HIS A 222 -19.04 1.40 7.77
C HIS A 222 -20.08 0.77 6.82
N LEU A 223 -19.61 -0.05 5.90
CA LEU A 223 -20.41 -0.85 4.99
C LEU A 223 -20.63 -2.23 5.62
N ARG A 224 -21.87 -2.58 5.89
CA ARG A 224 -22.24 -3.87 6.50
C ARG A 224 -22.03 -5.05 5.55
N GLU A 225 -22.04 -6.26 6.08
CA GLU A 225 -22.06 -7.49 5.31
C GLU A 225 -23.22 -7.50 4.29
N PRO A 226 -22.97 -7.81 3.00
CA PRO A 226 -24.00 -7.84 1.97
C PRO A 226 -24.99 -9.01 2.18
N GLN A 227 -26.26 -8.81 1.81
CA GLN A 227 -27.34 -9.73 2.10
C GLN A 227 -27.97 -10.38 0.85
N ASP A 228 -27.63 -9.93 -0.34
CA ASP A 228 -28.07 -10.46 -1.62
C ASP A 228 -27.06 -10.18 -2.74
N ILE A 229 -27.22 -10.81 -3.90
CA ILE A 229 -26.26 -10.71 -5.01
C ILE A 229 -26.07 -9.27 -5.49
N ILE A 230 -27.11 -8.44 -5.44
CA ILE A 230 -27.04 -7.04 -5.85
C ILE A 230 -26.11 -6.26 -4.90
N SER A 231 -26.29 -6.45 -3.60
CA SER A 231 -25.42 -5.82 -2.59
C SER A 231 -23.98 -6.37 -2.61
N TYR A 232 -23.79 -7.68 -2.90
CA TYR A 232 -22.47 -8.25 -3.12
C TYR A 232 -21.74 -7.59 -4.28
N SER A 233 -22.42 -7.46 -5.44
CA SER A 233 -21.88 -6.80 -6.62
C SER A 233 -21.57 -5.31 -6.38
N ALA A 234 -22.49 -4.59 -5.76
CA ALA A 234 -22.31 -3.18 -5.45
C ALA A 234 -21.12 -2.94 -4.49
N LEU A 235 -20.99 -3.76 -3.45
CA LEU A 235 -19.85 -3.64 -2.50
C LEU A 235 -18.53 -4.06 -3.13
N ALA A 236 -18.50 -4.99 -4.07
CA ALA A 236 -17.32 -5.32 -4.86
C ALA A 236 -16.86 -4.10 -5.70
N ALA A 237 -17.79 -3.42 -6.36
CA ALA A 237 -17.48 -2.19 -7.10
C ALA A 237 -16.95 -1.07 -6.18
N ILE A 238 -17.56 -0.89 -5.01
CA ILE A 238 -17.10 0.10 -4.01
C ILE A 238 -15.70 -0.25 -3.53
N ALA A 239 -15.39 -1.53 -3.28
CA ALA A 239 -14.06 -1.95 -2.85
C ALA A 239 -13.00 -1.59 -3.91
N VAL A 240 -13.26 -1.88 -5.19
CA VAL A 240 -12.37 -1.52 -6.30
C VAL A 240 -12.21 0.00 -6.43
N GLN A 241 -13.31 0.75 -6.41
CA GLN A 241 -13.29 2.21 -6.54
C GLN A 241 -12.59 2.90 -5.36
N SER A 242 -12.82 2.43 -4.15
CA SER A 242 -12.15 2.98 -2.97
C SER A 242 -10.64 2.73 -3.02
N ASN A 243 -10.25 1.50 -3.33
CA ASN A 243 -8.84 1.13 -3.41
C ASN A 243 -8.09 1.84 -4.56
N GLN A 244 -8.78 2.26 -5.60
CA GLN A 244 -8.18 3.02 -6.71
C GLN A 244 -7.49 4.31 -6.25
N ASN A 245 -7.97 4.93 -5.18
CA ASN A 245 -7.38 6.16 -4.65
C ASN A 245 -6.16 5.91 -3.76
N ASP A 246 -6.02 4.70 -3.21
CA ASP A 246 -4.99 4.35 -2.22
C ASP A 246 -3.81 3.58 -2.83
N GLN A 247 -3.92 3.18 -4.09
CA GLN A 247 -2.90 2.41 -4.78
C GLN A 247 -2.67 2.88 -6.21
N HIS A 248 -1.58 2.42 -6.83
CA HIS A 248 -1.29 2.61 -8.25
C HIS A 248 -1.19 1.26 -8.96
N GLY A 249 -1.69 1.20 -10.19
CA GLY A 249 -1.60 0.02 -11.04
C GLY A 249 -2.85 -0.86 -11.03
N GLY A 250 -2.72 -2.09 -11.46
CA GLY A 250 -3.82 -3.02 -11.65
C GLY A 250 -4.44 -3.50 -10.34
N GLN A 251 -5.74 -3.69 -10.38
CA GLN A 251 -6.49 -4.36 -9.32
C GLN A 251 -7.10 -5.63 -9.87
N SER A 252 -7.11 -6.70 -9.10
CA SER A 252 -7.75 -7.94 -9.48
C SER A 252 -8.53 -8.56 -8.33
N ILE A 253 -9.57 -9.29 -8.69
CA ILE A 253 -10.34 -10.13 -7.79
C ILE A 253 -10.18 -11.56 -8.31
N PRO A 254 -9.29 -12.37 -7.72
CA PRO A 254 -8.81 -13.62 -8.34
C PRO A 254 -9.89 -14.71 -8.47
N ALA A 255 -10.93 -14.67 -7.63
CA ALA A 255 -12.00 -15.66 -7.61
C ALA A 255 -13.35 -14.96 -7.47
N PHE A 256 -13.66 -14.08 -8.40
CA PHE A 256 -14.82 -13.19 -8.35
C PHE A 256 -16.14 -13.97 -8.21
N ASP A 257 -16.33 -15.01 -9.01
CA ASP A 257 -17.49 -15.89 -8.99
C ASP A 257 -17.65 -16.60 -7.63
N PHE A 258 -16.57 -17.14 -7.09
CA PHE A 258 -16.54 -17.78 -5.79
C PHE A 258 -16.92 -16.81 -4.66
N TYR A 259 -16.36 -15.59 -4.68
CA TYR A 259 -16.67 -14.58 -3.67
C TYR A 259 -18.11 -14.06 -3.72
N LEU A 260 -18.75 -14.12 -4.89
CA LEU A 260 -20.14 -13.68 -5.06
C LEU A 260 -21.16 -14.81 -4.88
N ALA A 261 -20.76 -16.07 -4.98
CA ALA A 261 -21.65 -17.23 -4.82
C ALA A 261 -22.50 -17.22 -3.54
N PRO A 262 -21.97 -16.81 -2.36
CA PRO A 262 -22.81 -16.67 -1.15
C PRO A 262 -23.94 -15.66 -1.32
N GLY A 263 -23.74 -14.60 -2.12
CA GLY A 263 -24.76 -13.63 -2.45
C GLY A 263 -25.92 -14.23 -3.30
N VAL A 264 -25.55 -15.10 -4.24
CA VAL A 264 -26.55 -15.86 -5.04
C VAL A 264 -27.39 -16.76 -4.15
N LEU A 265 -26.73 -17.51 -3.24
CA LEU A 265 -27.43 -18.39 -2.29
C LEU A 265 -28.34 -17.61 -1.33
N LYS A 266 -27.88 -16.49 -0.78
CA LYS A 266 -28.71 -15.61 0.07
C LYS A 266 -29.92 -15.06 -0.72
N THR A 267 -29.71 -14.68 -1.96
CA THR A 267 -30.80 -14.21 -2.85
C THR A 267 -31.81 -15.31 -3.08
N PHE A 268 -31.36 -16.53 -3.39
CA PHE A 268 -32.24 -17.67 -3.58
C PHE A 268 -33.07 -17.97 -2.33
N LYS A 269 -32.47 -18.06 -1.16
CA LYS A 269 -33.17 -18.29 0.12
C LYS A 269 -34.26 -17.25 0.37
N LYS A 270 -33.94 -15.98 0.12
CA LYS A 270 -34.89 -14.86 0.25
C LYS A 270 -36.05 -15.00 -0.74
N GLN A 271 -35.75 -15.28 -2.00
CA GLN A 271 -36.78 -15.45 -3.04
C GLN A 271 -37.64 -16.68 -2.76
N TYR A 272 -37.06 -17.79 -2.33
CA TYR A 272 -37.80 -19.03 -2.06
C TYR A 272 -38.75 -18.85 -0.87
N LYS A 273 -38.32 -18.27 0.23
CA LYS A 273 -39.19 -17.90 1.35
C LYS A 273 -40.35 -17.02 0.89
N GLN A 274 -40.08 -16.01 0.09
CA GLN A 274 -41.13 -15.10 -0.40
C GLN A 274 -42.11 -15.82 -1.30
N GLN A 275 -41.66 -16.69 -2.24
CA GLN A 275 -42.56 -17.41 -3.13
C GLN A 275 -43.44 -18.41 -2.37
N ILE A 276 -42.94 -19.06 -1.33
CA ILE A 276 -43.73 -19.92 -0.47
C ILE A 276 -44.75 -19.11 0.32
N TYR A 277 -44.33 -17.98 0.90
CA TYR A 277 -45.22 -17.08 1.64
C TYR A 277 -46.37 -16.62 0.73
N ASP A 278 -46.07 -16.11 -0.46
CA ASP A 278 -47.05 -15.62 -1.44
C ASP A 278 -48.05 -16.73 -1.85
N LEU A 279 -47.58 -17.99 -1.98
CA LEU A 279 -48.40 -19.13 -2.27
C LEU A 279 -49.39 -19.46 -1.14
N LEU A 280 -48.89 -19.51 0.10
CA LEU A 280 -49.68 -19.88 1.27
C LEU A 280 -50.69 -18.77 1.67
N ASP A 281 -50.34 -17.53 1.43
CA ASP A 281 -51.23 -16.37 1.62
C ASP A 281 -52.38 -16.39 0.62
N TYR A 282 -52.07 -16.66 -0.65
CA TYR A 282 -53.08 -16.78 -1.72
C TYR A 282 -54.06 -17.90 -1.48
N GLU A 283 -53.63 -19.06 -0.95
CA GLU A 283 -54.44 -20.21 -0.68
C GLU A 283 -55.08 -20.22 0.73
N ASP A 284 -54.99 -19.11 1.51
CA ASP A 284 -55.45 -19.02 2.90
C ASP A 284 -54.88 -20.10 3.82
N MET A 285 -53.67 -20.60 3.51
CA MET A 285 -53.05 -21.75 4.17
C MET A 285 -51.95 -21.39 5.18
N LEU A 286 -51.70 -20.11 5.41
CA LEU A 286 -50.63 -19.65 6.35
C LEU A 286 -50.73 -20.26 7.76
N SER A 287 -51.96 -20.54 8.23
CA SER A 287 -52.21 -21.16 9.53
C SER A 287 -51.80 -22.63 9.64
N PHE A 288 -51.66 -23.31 8.51
CA PHE A 288 -51.36 -24.77 8.46
C PHE A 288 -49.88 -25.12 8.51
N ILE A 289 -49.02 -24.16 8.21
CA ILE A 289 -47.56 -24.35 8.12
C ILE A 289 -46.87 -23.38 9.08
N ASN A 290 -45.96 -23.91 9.91
CA ASN A 290 -45.12 -23.07 10.74
C ASN A 290 -44.04 -22.42 9.90
N MET A 291 -44.31 -21.19 9.44
CA MET A 291 -43.44 -20.42 8.57
C MET A 291 -42.08 -20.12 9.20
N ASP A 292 -42.01 -19.85 10.50
CA ASP A 292 -40.76 -19.57 11.19
C ASP A 292 -39.82 -20.80 11.20
N LYS A 293 -40.41 -21.99 11.38
CA LYS A 293 -39.66 -23.24 11.33
C LYS A 293 -39.18 -23.51 9.91
N LEU A 294 -40.05 -23.36 8.89
CA LEU A 294 -39.71 -23.57 7.50
C LEU A 294 -38.64 -22.59 7.04
N ALA A 295 -38.75 -21.30 7.40
CA ALA A 295 -37.77 -20.29 7.08
C ALA A 295 -36.38 -20.61 7.65
N LYS A 296 -36.31 -21.12 8.88
CA LYS A 296 -35.05 -21.58 9.50
C LYS A 296 -34.42 -22.77 8.78
N GLU A 297 -35.27 -23.71 8.27
CA GLU A 297 -34.73 -24.81 7.47
C GLU A 297 -34.22 -24.34 6.10
N ILE A 298 -34.92 -23.41 5.43
CA ILE A 298 -34.44 -22.78 4.20
C ILE A 298 -33.11 -22.04 4.45
N ASP A 299 -32.95 -21.40 5.59
CA ASP A 299 -31.69 -20.70 5.93
C ASP A 299 -30.50 -21.66 6.11
N LYS A 300 -30.72 -22.92 6.39
CA LYS A 300 -29.66 -23.95 6.51
C LYS A 300 -29.18 -24.51 5.16
N LEU A 301 -29.87 -24.21 4.08
CA LEU A 301 -29.48 -24.71 2.76
C LEU A 301 -28.09 -24.24 2.36
N ASN A 302 -27.30 -25.14 1.80
CA ASN A 302 -25.93 -24.86 1.34
C ASN A 302 -25.79 -24.79 -0.19
N SER A 303 -26.88 -25.07 -0.92
CA SER A 303 -26.92 -25.07 -2.38
C SER A 303 -28.25 -24.54 -2.87
N ILE A 304 -28.26 -24.03 -4.09
CA ILE A 304 -29.48 -23.72 -4.85
C ILE A 304 -29.98 -24.94 -5.62
N GLU A 305 -29.15 -25.96 -5.83
CA GLU A 305 -29.53 -27.24 -6.40
C GLU A 305 -30.16 -28.10 -5.30
N LEU A 306 -31.49 -28.10 -5.25
CA LEU A 306 -32.24 -28.85 -4.26
C LEU A 306 -32.97 -30.00 -4.94
N ASP A 307 -33.10 -31.12 -4.21
CA ASP A 307 -34.20 -32.04 -4.46
C ASP A 307 -35.49 -31.29 -4.14
N ALA A 308 -36.36 -31.10 -5.11
CA ALA A 308 -37.62 -30.38 -4.93
C ALA A 308 -38.53 -30.99 -3.86
N THR A 309 -38.27 -32.23 -3.45
CA THR A 309 -39.02 -32.95 -2.45
C THR A 309 -38.58 -32.65 -1.01
N ILE A 310 -37.48 -31.90 -0.80
CA ILE A 310 -36.88 -31.69 0.52
C ILE A 310 -37.85 -31.09 1.56
N PHE A 311 -38.82 -30.33 1.10
CA PHE A 311 -39.84 -29.69 1.94
C PHE A 311 -41.23 -30.33 1.81
N ASP A 312 -41.38 -31.45 1.10
CA ASP A 312 -42.67 -32.11 0.96
C ASP A 312 -43.34 -32.51 2.29
N SER A 313 -42.53 -32.83 3.29
CA SER A 313 -43.02 -33.11 4.65
C SER A 313 -43.80 -31.94 5.29
N TYR A 314 -43.55 -30.70 4.85
CA TYR A 314 -44.30 -29.52 5.30
C TYR A 314 -45.67 -29.42 4.66
N CYS A 315 -45.82 -30.02 3.49
CA CYS A 315 -47.08 -30.01 2.70
C CYS A 315 -48.07 -31.06 3.19
N LYS A 316 -47.69 -31.92 4.19
CA LYS A 316 -48.44 -33.06 4.64
C LYS A 316 -48.82 -33.97 3.44
N GLU A 317 -50.11 -34.35 3.30
CA GLU A 317 -50.58 -35.18 2.17
C GLU A 317 -51.19 -34.35 1.02
N SER A 318 -51.08 -33.03 1.06
CA SER A 318 -51.68 -32.17 0.05
C SER A 318 -50.79 -32.11 -1.21
N GLU A 319 -51.24 -32.77 -2.29
CA GLU A 319 -50.55 -32.72 -3.59
C GLU A 319 -50.56 -31.32 -4.19
N ILE A 320 -51.57 -30.50 -3.88
CA ILE A 320 -51.65 -29.10 -4.33
C ILE A 320 -50.51 -28.28 -3.73
N LEU A 321 -50.29 -28.46 -2.42
CA LEU A 321 -49.17 -27.75 -1.71
C LEU A 321 -47.81 -28.23 -2.21
N LYS A 322 -47.63 -29.54 -2.45
CA LYS A 322 -46.34 -30.05 -2.99
C LYS A 322 -46.04 -29.42 -4.35
N GLN A 323 -47.02 -29.45 -5.29
CA GLN A 323 -46.88 -28.81 -6.58
C GLN A 323 -46.62 -27.29 -6.46
N GLY A 324 -47.26 -26.65 -5.49
CA GLY A 324 -47.07 -25.24 -5.17
C GLY A 324 -45.63 -24.95 -4.70
N PHE A 325 -45.07 -25.77 -3.80
CA PHE A 325 -43.69 -25.63 -3.35
C PHE A 325 -42.69 -25.86 -4.48
N HIS A 326 -42.91 -26.83 -5.37
CA HIS A 326 -42.07 -27.03 -6.54
C HIS A 326 -42.12 -25.83 -7.49
N LYS A 327 -43.29 -25.26 -7.75
CA LYS A 327 -43.43 -24.01 -8.54
C LYS A 327 -42.78 -22.80 -7.84
N ALA A 328 -42.87 -22.72 -6.52
CA ALA A 328 -42.20 -21.69 -5.74
C ALA A 328 -40.68 -21.79 -5.87
N TYR A 329 -40.15 -23.01 -5.86
CA TYR A 329 -38.74 -23.27 -6.10
C TYR A 329 -38.29 -22.82 -7.49
N GLU A 330 -39.00 -23.25 -8.55
CA GLU A 330 -38.71 -22.86 -9.94
C GLU A 330 -38.74 -21.33 -10.13
N LYS A 331 -39.78 -20.68 -9.59
CA LYS A 331 -39.88 -19.21 -9.60
C LYS A 331 -38.75 -18.52 -8.82
N ALA A 332 -38.36 -19.05 -7.66
CA ALA A 332 -37.28 -18.52 -6.90
C ALA A 332 -35.95 -18.65 -7.67
N LEU A 333 -35.71 -19.78 -8.30
CA LEU A 333 -34.55 -20.01 -9.15
C LEU A 333 -34.52 -19.03 -10.34
N ALA A 334 -35.61 -18.88 -11.04
CA ALA A 334 -35.71 -17.94 -12.17
C ALA A 334 -35.46 -16.48 -11.72
N LYS A 335 -36.04 -16.06 -10.60
CA LYS A 335 -35.84 -14.71 -10.04
C LYS A 335 -34.38 -14.51 -9.58
N THR A 336 -33.77 -15.53 -8.98
CA THR A 336 -32.37 -15.49 -8.54
C THR A 336 -31.43 -15.35 -9.76
N ASN A 337 -31.63 -16.15 -10.78
CA ASN A 337 -30.86 -16.10 -12.03
C ASN A 337 -30.95 -14.71 -12.68
N ARG A 338 -32.18 -14.16 -12.75
CA ARG A 338 -32.39 -12.81 -13.28
C ARG A 338 -31.67 -11.75 -12.44
N ALA A 339 -31.77 -11.80 -11.11
CA ALA A 339 -31.10 -10.86 -10.22
C ALA A 339 -29.57 -10.97 -10.33
N THR A 340 -29.04 -12.20 -10.47
CA THR A 340 -27.62 -12.44 -10.68
C THR A 340 -27.14 -11.84 -11.99
N TYR A 341 -27.86 -12.09 -13.08
CA TYR A 341 -27.54 -11.50 -14.38
C TYR A 341 -27.52 -9.97 -14.31
N GLN A 342 -28.59 -9.36 -13.74
CA GLN A 342 -28.69 -7.90 -13.60
C GLN A 342 -27.57 -7.33 -12.71
N ALA A 343 -27.17 -8.04 -11.66
CA ALA A 343 -26.07 -7.61 -10.80
C ALA A 343 -24.73 -7.62 -11.54
N MET A 344 -24.50 -8.62 -12.39
CA MET A 344 -23.27 -8.70 -13.21
C MET A 344 -23.28 -7.65 -14.32
N GLU A 345 -24.42 -7.46 -14.99
CA GLU A 345 -24.57 -6.42 -16.01
C GLU A 345 -24.33 -5.01 -15.44
N ALA A 346 -24.78 -4.76 -14.21
CA ALA A 346 -24.56 -3.47 -13.54
C ALA A 346 -23.14 -3.30 -13.01
N PHE A 347 -22.39 -4.40 -12.82
CA PHE A 347 -21.00 -4.34 -12.35
C PHE A 347 -20.02 -3.95 -13.47
N VAL A 348 -20.27 -4.39 -14.70
CA VAL A 348 -19.46 -4.09 -15.89
C VAL A 348 -19.74 -2.69 -16.41
#